data_c44d0d31b0df41458cda43d2c6b77c85
#
_entry.id   c44d0d31b0df41458cda43d2c6b77c85
#
_cell.length_a   1.000
_cell.length_b   1.000
_cell.length_c   1.000
_cell.angle_alpha   90.00
_cell.angle_beta   90.00
_cell.angle_gamma   90.00
#
_symmetry.space_group_name_H-M   'P 1'
#
loop_
_entity.id
_entity.type
_entity.pdbx_description
1 polymer ?
#
loop_
_entity_poly.entity_id
_entity_poly.type
_entity_poly.pdbx_seq_one_letter_code
_entity_poly.pdbx_strand_id
1 'polypeptide(L)'
;MSVAGTITKLNKAKQIKNDEFYTRYEDIENFINQYQEHLKDKVIYCNCDDPSFSNFYKFFKINFTKLGLKRLIATYKSDEPYRYDYDGINEIKTSIESGLFEYNSDIINEFKDDIIVITNPPFSLMRLYINFIMNLDIKFIIIAPVSIISSVEIFDYFKQKKIWALNRDIFRKFITPDNKIAEANSNFFGNIEPKIPYYKFTKTYNNKDYQKYVNSDCLYVNKTENIPYDYKGYMAVPLFALYILNKNQYNIIANTNCRNIFNEIIVEGNQYKISNSIKTPTKALSKRYFIELPENQKIKSNYYIIENNDKFKDKKFIIPFAKIIITLKH
;
A
#
# COMPACT_ATOMS: atom_id res chain seq x y z
N MET A 1 10.35 17.90 9.00
CA MET A 1 11.47 16.97 9.35
C MET A 1 12.75 17.54 8.75
N SER A 2 13.86 17.53 9.48
CA SER A 2 15.11 18.13 8.99
C SER A 2 15.71 17.28 7.85
N VAL A 3 16.33 17.93 6.88
CA VAL A 3 17.08 17.33 5.75
C VAL A 3 18.08 16.25 6.24
N ALA A 4 18.68 16.44 7.39
CA ALA A 4 19.60 15.48 8.01
C ALA A 4 18.94 14.12 8.35
N GLY A 5 17.68 14.10 8.80
CA GLY A 5 16.94 12.85 9.09
C GLY A 5 16.60 12.05 7.84
N THR A 6 16.40 12.72 6.72
CA THR A 6 16.13 12.12 5.41
C THR A 6 17.39 11.47 4.83
N ILE A 7 18.54 12.17 4.91
CA ILE A 7 19.84 11.66 4.47
C ILE A 7 20.26 10.39 5.23
N THR A 8 19.99 10.33 6.54
CA THR A 8 20.30 9.14 7.35
C THR A 8 19.44 7.91 6.96
N LYS A 9 18.18 8.10 6.60
CA LYS A 9 17.29 7.03 6.10
C LYS A 9 17.71 6.57 4.70
N LEU A 10 18.08 7.47 3.82
CA LEU A 10 18.63 7.18 2.49
C LEU A 10 19.96 6.41 2.57
N ASN A 11 20.83 6.77 3.53
CA ASN A 11 22.10 6.05 3.75
C ASN A 11 21.90 4.65 4.33
N LYS A 12 20.87 4.42 5.17
CA LYS A 12 20.47 3.06 5.61
C LYS A 12 19.95 2.21 4.45
N ALA A 13 19.16 2.77 3.54
CA ALA A 13 18.71 2.06 2.34
C ALA A 13 19.88 1.70 1.40
N LYS A 14 20.98 2.49 1.39
CA LYS A 14 22.21 2.14 0.66
C LYS A 14 22.85 0.81 1.09
N GLN A 15 22.61 0.37 2.33
CA GLN A 15 23.19 -0.87 2.88
C GLN A 15 22.35 -2.13 2.63
N ILE A 16 21.11 -1.99 2.16
CA ILE A 16 20.23 -3.12 1.91
C ILE A 16 20.36 -3.51 0.43
N LYS A 17 21.32 -4.39 0.14
CA LYS A 17 21.58 -4.95 -1.20
C LYS A 17 20.40 -5.70 -1.86
N ASN A 18 19.26 -5.88 -1.18
CA ASN A 18 18.14 -6.74 -1.62
C ASN A 18 16.82 -5.99 -1.72
N ASP A 19 16.80 -4.67 -1.94
CA ASP A 19 15.57 -3.87 -2.00
C ASP A 19 15.14 -3.53 -3.45
N GLU A 20 15.89 -4.03 -4.44
CA GLU A 20 15.58 -3.86 -5.86
C GLU A 20 14.78 -5.07 -6.35
N PHE A 21 13.49 -4.85 -6.58
CA PHE A 21 12.58 -5.84 -7.15
C PHE A 21 12.12 -5.37 -8.52
N TYR A 22 12.45 -6.09 -9.57
CA TYR A 22 11.99 -5.78 -10.92
C TYR A 22 10.62 -6.42 -11.16
N THR A 23 9.68 -5.59 -11.58
CA THR A 23 8.35 -6.05 -11.96
C THR A 23 8.43 -6.87 -13.24
N ARG A 24 7.67 -7.96 -13.32
CA ARG A 24 7.63 -8.77 -14.53
C ARG A 24 6.95 -8.02 -15.66
N TYR A 25 7.42 -8.25 -16.87
CA TYR A 25 6.91 -7.59 -18.07
C TYR A 25 5.40 -7.82 -18.26
N GLU A 26 4.94 -9.06 -18.06
CA GLU A 26 3.53 -9.43 -18.22
C GLU A 26 2.62 -8.70 -17.22
N ASP A 27 3.07 -8.48 -15.99
CA ASP A 27 2.28 -7.76 -14.97
C ASP A 27 2.11 -6.29 -15.36
N ILE A 28 3.15 -5.68 -15.94
CA ILE A 28 3.11 -4.31 -16.48
C ILE A 28 2.17 -4.23 -17.66
N GLU A 29 2.33 -5.13 -18.65
CA GLU A 29 1.53 -5.14 -19.87
C GLU A 29 0.04 -5.32 -19.56
N ASN A 30 -0.30 -6.32 -18.74
CA ASN A 30 -1.68 -6.60 -18.35
C ASN A 30 -2.34 -5.42 -17.63
N PHE A 31 -1.57 -4.69 -16.82
CA PHE A 31 -2.06 -3.53 -16.11
C PHE A 31 -2.19 -2.31 -17.03
N ILE A 32 -1.11 -1.94 -17.72
CA ILE A 32 -1.07 -0.71 -18.53
C ILE A 32 -2.08 -0.76 -19.68
N ASN A 33 -2.33 -1.92 -20.28
CA ASN A 33 -3.36 -2.07 -21.32
C ASN A 33 -4.77 -1.65 -20.86
N GLN A 34 -5.05 -1.67 -19.56
CA GLN A 34 -6.34 -1.21 -19.00
C GLN A 34 -6.42 0.32 -18.89
N TYR A 35 -5.27 1.02 -18.89
CA TYR A 35 -5.15 2.45 -18.63
C TYR A 35 -4.51 3.23 -19.81
N GLN A 36 -4.36 2.59 -20.98
CA GLN A 36 -3.63 3.15 -22.12
C GLN A 36 -4.18 4.50 -22.61
N GLU A 37 -5.50 4.75 -22.47
CA GLU A 37 -6.09 6.03 -22.89
C GLU A 37 -5.61 7.23 -22.08
N HIS A 38 -5.09 7.02 -20.86
CA HIS A 38 -4.49 8.09 -20.05
C HIS A 38 -3.08 8.46 -20.49
N LEU A 39 -2.46 7.66 -21.38
CA LEU A 39 -1.04 7.77 -21.74
C LEU A 39 -0.82 8.49 -23.06
N LYS A 40 -1.88 8.60 -23.90
CA LYS A 40 -1.76 9.26 -25.20
C LYS A 40 -1.34 10.72 -25.03
N ASP A 41 -0.37 11.15 -25.84
CA ASP A 41 0.24 12.47 -25.85
C ASP A 41 0.90 12.87 -24.51
N LYS A 42 1.27 11.87 -23.66
CA LYS A 42 1.89 12.08 -22.37
C LYS A 42 3.39 11.76 -22.37
N VAL A 43 4.08 12.40 -21.45
CA VAL A 43 5.48 12.12 -21.08
C VAL A 43 5.47 11.10 -19.95
N ILE A 44 6.00 9.91 -20.19
CA ILE A 44 6.12 8.89 -19.15
C ILE A 44 7.49 9.03 -18.48
N TYR A 45 7.48 9.13 -17.15
CA TYR A 45 8.68 9.26 -16.37
C TYR A 45 8.86 8.09 -15.38
N CYS A 46 9.87 7.27 -15.63
CA CYS A 46 10.28 6.14 -14.80
C CYS A 46 11.41 6.60 -13.86
N ASN A 47 11.08 7.26 -12.76
CA ASN A 47 12.07 7.96 -11.92
C ASN A 47 12.76 7.11 -10.84
N CYS A 48 12.52 5.79 -10.84
CA CYS A 48 13.21 4.83 -9.97
C CYS A 48 13.62 3.57 -10.73
N ASP A 49 13.70 3.65 -12.05
CA ASP A 49 13.89 2.48 -12.92
C ASP A 49 15.18 2.61 -13.72
N ASP A 50 16.11 1.66 -13.56
CA ASP A 50 17.29 1.56 -14.42
C ASP A 50 16.88 1.13 -15.82
N PRO A 51 17.09 1.94 -16.86
CA PRO A 51 16.72 1.62 -18.24
C PRO A 51 17.37 0.33 -18.77
N SER A 52 18.50 -0.09 -18.22
CA SER A 52 19.21 -1.31 -18.63
C SER A 52 18.49 -2.59 -18.19
N PHE A 53 17.70 -2.53 -17.11
CA PHE A 53 17.08 -3.70 -16.49
C PHE A 53 15.57 -3.56 -16.30
N SER A 54 15.07 -2.31 -16.18
CA SER A 54 13.65 -2.08 -15.88
C SER A 54 12.73 -2.56 -17.00
N ASN A 55 11.79 -3.42 -16.64
CA ASN A 55 10.72 -3.81 -17.54
C ASN A 55 9.70 -2.68 -17.78
N PHE A 56 9.58 -1.66 -16.91
CA PHE A 56 8.79 -0.47 -17.19
C PHE A 56 9.36 0.31 -18.37
N TYR A 57 10.64 0.66 -18.30
CA TYR A 57 11.30 1.39 -19.40
C TYR A 57 11.22 0.61 -20.70
N LYS A 58 11.55 -0.68 -20.66
CA LYS A 58 11.47 -1.59 -21.81
C LYS A 58 10.06 -1.67 -22.40
N PHE A 59 9.03 -1.79 -21.56
CA PHE A 59 7.64 -1.86 -22.00
C PHE A 59 7.23 -0.58 -22.73
N PHE A 60 7.49 0.59 -22.14
CA PHE A 60 7.12 1.87 -22.75
C PHE A 60 7.91 2.18 -24.01
N LYS A 61 9.17 1.80 -24.07
CA LYS A 61 10.01 1.96 -25.27
C LYS A 61 9.49 1.13 -26.43
N ILE A 62 9.18 -0.16 -26.20
CA ILE A 62 8.64 -1.07 -27.23
C ILE A 62 7.27 -0.62 -27.71
N ASN A 63 6.42 -0.16 -26.82
CA ASN A 63 5.04 0.23 -27.12
C ASN A 63 4.86 1.74 -27.35
N PHE A 64 5.95 2.50 -27.53
CA PHE A 64 5.93 3.95 -27.60
C PHE A 64 4.91 4.49 -28.61
N THR A 65 5.02 4.08 -29.87
CA THR A 65 4.13 4.48 -30.96
C THR A 65 2.71 3.96 -30.76
N LYS A 66 2.55 2.70 -30.32
CA LYS A 66 1.24 2.08 -30.06
C LYS A 66 0.45 2.85 -28.98
N LEU A 67 1.14 3.29 -27.93
CA LEU A 67 0.54 4.05 -26.82
C LEU A 67 0.40 5.55 -27.13
N GLY A 68 0.98 6.01 -28.26
CA GLY A 68 0.97 7.42 -28.64
C GLY A 68 1.70 8.32 -27.64
N LEU A 69 2.82 7.86 -27.10
CA LEU A 69 3.57 8.63 -26.11
C LEU A 69 4.25 9.85 -26.76
N LYS A 70 4.33 10.96 -26.01
CA LYS A 70 5.04 12.15 -26.41
C LYS A 70 6.54 12.01 -26.13
N ARG A 71 6.90 11.40 -24.97
CA ARG A 71 8.26 11.18 -24.54
C ARG A 71 8.34 10.09 -23.48
N LEU A 72 9.47 9.41 -23.40
CA LEU A 72 9.77 8.46 -22.33
C LEU A 72 11.08 8.90 -21.66
N ILE A 73 11.03 9.15 -20.34
CA ILE A 73 12.19 9.58 -19.55
C ILE A 73 12.42 8.55 -18.45
N ALA A 74 13.68 8.27 -18.15
CA ALA A 74 14.04 7.49 -16.98
C ALA A 74 15.25 8.09 -16.28
N THR A 75 15.23 8.02 -14.95
CA THR A 75 16.37 8.30 -14.09
C THR A 75 16.49 7.19 -13.05
N TYR A 76 17.70 6.93 -12.64
CA TYR A 76 18.02 5.85 -11.76
C TYR A 76 19.17 6.22 -10.82
N LYS A 77 19.08 5.78 -9.57
CA LYS A 77 20.14 6.00 -8.58
C LYS A 77 21.34 5.12 -8.90
N SER A 78 22.46 5.73 -9.29
CA SER A 78 23.75 5.08 -9.52
C SER A 78 24.89 5.98 -9.04
N ASP A 79 26.12 5.46 -9.08
CA ASP A 79 27.31 6.28 -8.80
C ASP A 79 27.58 7.30 -9.92
N GLU A 80 27.17 6.95 -11.14
CA GLU A 80 27.15 7.83 -12.30
C GLU A 80 25.71 7.95 -12.82
N PRO A 81 24.91 8.91 -12.31
CA PRO A 81 23.52 9.01 -12.66
C PRO A 81 23.31 9.68 -14.03
N TYR A 82 22.34 9.14 -14.77
CA TYR A 82 21.97 9.64 -16.09
C TYR A 82 20.45 9.79 -16.20
N ARG A 83 20.05 10.82 -16.99
CA ARG A 83 18.73 10.92 -17.60
C ARG A 83 18.77 10.24 -18.95
N TYR A 84 17.89 9.31 -19.17
CA TYR A 84 17.57 8.72 -20.47
C TYR A 84 16.31 9.40 -20.99
N ASP A 85 16.33 9.83 -22.24
CA ASP A 85 15.26 10.58 -22.88
C ASP A 85 15.01 10.01 -24.28
N TYR A 86 13.83 9.43 -24.51
CA TYR A 86 13.46 8.75 -25.75
C TYR A 86 12.25 9.44 -26.39
N ASP A 87 12.37 9.85 -27.66
CA ASP A 87 11.34 10.56 -28.43
C ASP A 87 10.57 9.68 -29.43
N GLY A 88 10.81 8.37 -29.38
CA GLY A 88 10.23 7.40 -30.32
C GLY A 88 11.20 7.00 -31.44
N ILE A 89 12.27 7.73 -31.68
CA ILE A 89 13.30 7.49 -32.68
C ILE A 89 14.67 7.44 -32.02
N ASN A 90 15.03 8.52 -31.33
CA ASN A 90 16.33 8.73 -30.73
C ASN A 90 16.28 8.55 -29.20
N GLU A 91 17.31 7.94 -28.66
CA GLU A 91 17.53 7.88 -27.22
C GLU A 91 18.77 8.70 -26.86
N ILE A 92 18.56 9.71 -26.04
CA ILE A 92 19.63 10.59 -25.55
C ILE A 92 19.92 10.24 -24.10
N LYS A 93 21.20 10.05 -23.79
CA LYS A 93 21.69 9.81 -22.44
C LYS A 93 22.49 11.03 -21.98
N THR A 94 22.01 11.72 -20.94
CA THR A 94 22.63 12.93 -20.38
C THR A 94 23.02 12.68 -18.93
N SER A 95 24.25 13.04 -18.55
CA SER A 95 24.70 13.03 -17.16
C SER A 95 23.88 14.02 -16.33
N ILE A 96 23.49 13.61 -15.14
CA ILE A 96 22.74 14.45 -14.18
C ILE A 96 23.44 14.44 -12.82
N GLU A 97 23.16 15.41 -11.98
CA GLU A 97 23.78 15.54 -10.66
C GLU A 97 23.39 14.40 -9.71
N SER A 98 22.13 13.94 -9.79
CA SER A 98 21.62 12.85 -8.96
C SER A 98 20.54 12.06 -9.67
N GLY A 99 20.58 10.73 -9.54
CA GLY A 99 19.50 9.82 -9.98
C GLY A 99 18.43 9.56 -8.91
N LEU A 100 18.53 10.20 -7.74
CA LEU A 100 17.52 10.05 -6.69
C LEU A 100 16.26 10.85 -7.06
N PHE A 101 15.08 10.25 -6.85
CA PHE A 101 13.81 10.84 -7.23
C PHE A 101 13.56 12.23 -6.62
N GLU A 102 14.12 12.53 -5.45
CA GLU A 102 13.96 13.81 -4.75
C GLU A 102 14.69 14.98 -5.44
N TYR A 103 15.69 14.70 -6.25
CA TYR A 103 16.55 15.73 -6.89
C TYR A 103 16.14 16.04 -8.33
N ASN A 104 15.17 15.31 -8.89
CA ASN A 104 14.77 15.42 -10.29
C ASN A 104 13.46 16.20 -10.48
N SER A 105 13.16 17.14 -9.59
CA SER A 105 11.99 18.04 -9.70
C SER A 105 11.99 18.86 -10.98
N ASP A 106 13.17 19.20 -11.52
CA ASP A 106 13.32 19.99 -12.75
C ASP A 106 12.74 19.26 -13.96
N ILE A 107 12.93 17.94 -14.07
CA ILE A 107 12.33 17.11 -15.13
C ILE A 107 10.81 17.17 -15.02
N ILE A 108 10.27 17.13 -13.79
CA ILE A 108 8.83 17.19 -13.55
C ILE A 108 8.29 18.56 -13.93
N ASN A 109 8.99 19.63 -13.58
CA ASN A 109 8.59 21.00 -13.92
C ASN A 109 8.67 21.28 -15.43
N GLU A 110 9.64 20.68 -16.13
CA GLU A 110 9.78 20.78 -17.60
C GLU A 110 8.53 20.28 -18.34
N PHE A 111 7.85 19.25 -17.79
CA PHE A 111 6.72 18.59 -18.44
C PHE A 111 5.45 18.57 -17.58
N LYS A 112 5.29 19.48 -16.65
CA LYS A 112 4.30 19.45 -15.56
C LYS A 112 2.87 19.07 -16.01
N ASP A 113 2.42 19.62 -17.14
CA ASP A 113 1.04 19.43 -17.62
C ASP A 113 0.83 18.08 -18.34
N ASP A 114 1.92 17.50 -18.83
CA ASP A 114 1.87 16.28 -19.67
C ASP A 114 2.51 15.07 -19.00
N ILE A 115 3.19 15.25 -17.87
CA ILE A 115 3.95 14.17 -17.23
C ILE A 115 3.05 13.21 -16.44
N ILE A 116 3.33 11.93 -16.59
CA ILE A 116 2.82 10.88 -15.72
C ILE A 116 4.01 10.08 -15.21
N VAL A 117 4.20 10.04 -13.90
CA VAL A 117 5.23 9.19 -13.29
C VAL A 117 4.70 7.77 -13.19
N ILE A 118 5.38 6.81 -13.82
CA ILE A 118 5.05 5.38 -13.75
C ILE A 118 6.31 4.60 -13.44
N THR A 119 6.41 4.03 -12.22
CA THR A 119 7.67 3.52 -11.70
C THR A 119 7.47 2.48 -10.59
N ASN A 120 8.54 1.76 -10.27
CA ASN A 120 8.62 0.86 -9.14
C ASN A 120 9.59 1.40 -8.08
N PRO A 121 9.13 2.21 -7.12
CA PRO A 121 10.00 2.78 -6.10
C PRO A 121 10.55 1.71 -5.14
N PRO A 122 11.72 1.92 -4.53
CA PRO A 122 12.25 1.03 -3.51
C PRO A 122 11.27 0.86 -2.33
N PHE A 123 10.94 -0.39 -1.97
CA PHE A 123 9.92 -0.67 -0.94
C PHE A 123 10.29 -0.13 0.44
N SER A 124 11.56 -0.10 0.79
CA SER A 124 12.06 0.49 2.04
C SER A 124 11.81 2.01 2.13
N LEU A 125 11.75 2.71 1.00
CA LEU A 125 11.54 4.15 0.91
C LEU A 125 10.11 4.53 0.54
N MET A 126 9.20 3.56 0.43
CA MET A 126 7.86 3.76 -0.11
C MET A 126 7.06 4.90 0.54
N ARG A 127 7.10 5.03 1.87
CA ARG A 127 6.40 6.12 2.57
C ARG A 127 6.98 7.49 2.23
N LEU A 128 8.30 7.58 2.14
CA LEU A 128 8.99 8.80 1.75
C LEU A 128 8.63 9.17 0.30
N TYR A 129 8.67 8.17 -0.58
CA TYR A 129 8.34 8.35 -1.99
C TYR A 129 6.88 8.83 -2.20
N ILE A 130 5.91 8.20 -1.55
CA ILE A 130 4.50 8.61 -1.68
C ILE A 130 4.31 10.05 -1.18
N ASN A 131 4.89 10.40 -0.04
CA ASN A 131 4.81 11.78 0.45
C ASN A 131 5.48 12.78 -0.51
N PHE A 132 6.58 12.40 -1.15
CA PHE A 132 7.24 13.21 -2.16
C PHE A 132 6.33 13.43 -3.37
N ILE A 133 5.85 12.35 -4.00
CA ILE A 133 5.05 12.45 -5.24
C ILE A 133 3.72 13.17 -5.04
N MET A 134 3.12 13.02 -3.85
CA MET A 134 1.86 13.71 -3.50
C MET A 134 2.00 15.23 -3.38
N ASN A 135 3.21 15.73 -3.13
CA ASN A 135 3.48 17.17 -3.06
C ASN A 135 3.72 17.81 -4.43
N LEU A 136 3.86 17.03 -5.50
CA LEU A 136 4.19 17.51 -6.83
C LEU A 136 2.96 17.86 -7.68
N ASP A 137 1.77 17.47 -7.23
CA ASP A 137 0.48 17.67 -7.93
C ASP A 137 0.49 17.19 -9.39
N ILE A 138 1.07 16.02 -9.62
CA ILE A 138 1.16 15.36 -10.93
C ILE A 138 0.43 14.01 -10.90
N LYS A 139 0.15 13.46 -12.09
CA LYS A 139 -0.37 12.10 -12.21
C LYS A 139 0.72 11.06 -11.98
N PHE A 140 0.38 10.00 -11.29
CA PHE A 140 1.33 8.90 -11.06
C PHE A 140 0.64 7.53 -10.93
N ILE A 141 1.42 6.51 -11.26
CA ILE A 141 1.15 5.08 -11.02
C ILE A 141 2.42 4.47 -10.46
N ILE A 142 2.34 3.84 -9.30
CA ILE A 142 3.47 3.19 -8.65
C ILE A 142 3.12 1.77 -8.24
N ILE A 143 4.14 0.94 -8.14
CA ILE A 143 4.03 -0.35 -7.47
C ILE A 143 4.38 -0.18 -6.01
N ALA A 144 3.53 -0.69 -5.13
CA ALA A 144 3.79 -0.67 -3.69
C ALA A 144 3.29 -1.95 -3.02
N PRO A 145 3.91 -2.35 -1.89
CA PRO A 145 3.38 -3.45 -1.08
C PRO A 145 1.99 -3.09 -0.55
N VAL A 146 1.06 -4.05 -0.56
CA VAL A 146 -0.32 -3.87 -0.09
C VAL A 146 -0.38 -3.36 1.36
N SER A 147 0.62 -3.70 2.16
CA SER A 147 0.75 -3.24 3.55
C SER A 147 0.84 -1.71 3.69
N ILE A 148 1.15 -0.97 2.61
CA ILE A 148 1.21 0.50 2.62
C ILE A 148 -0.12 1.12 3.03
N ILE A 149 -1.25 0.47 2.72
CA ILE A 149 -2.60 0.90 3.11
C ILE A 149 -2.74 0.97 4.64
N SER A 150 -2.00 0.15 5.36
CA SER A 150 -2.03 0.13 6.83
C SER A 150 -1.05 1.12 7.48
N SER A 151 -0.27 1.85 6.70
CA SER A 151 0.62 2.90 7.20
C SER A 151 -0.20 4.09 7.69
N VAL A 152 0.03 4.50 8.93
CA VAL A 152 -0.66 5.65 9.54
C VAL A 152 -0.40 6.94 8.77
N GLU A 153 0.83 7.13 8.26
CA GLU A 153 1.25 8.33 7.52
C GLU A 153 0.61 8.42 6.12
N ILE A 154 0.32 7.28 5.50
CA ILE A 154 -0.17 7.22 4.11
C ILE A 154 -1.68 7.01 4.03
N PHE A 155 -2.27 6.46 5.09
CA PHE A 155 -3.69 6.10 5.10
C PHE A 155 -4.63 7.26 4.79
N ASP A 156 -4.30 8.47 5.21
CA ASP A 156 -5.13 9.65 4.97
C ASP A 156 -5.28 9.97 3.48
N TYR A 157 -4.29 9.67 2.64
CA TYR A 157 -4.43 9.81 1.18
C TYR A 157 -5.48 8.85 0.60
N PHE A 158 -5.53 7.60 1.10
CA PHE A 158 -6.58 6.65 0.72
C PHE A 158 -7.95 7.08 1.21
N LYS A 159 -8.05 7.52 2.47
CA LYS A 159 -9.29 8.03 3.08
C LYS A 159 -9.84 9.23 2.31
N GLN A 160 -8.97 10.16 1.93
CA GLN A 160 -9.33 11.37 1.17
C GLN A 160 -9.53 11.09 -0.33
N LYS A 161 -9.38 9.86 -0.77
CA LYS A 161 -9.50 9.45 -2.19
C LYS A 161 -8.47 10.16 -3.10
N LYS A 162 -7.31 10.49 -2.58
CA LYS A 162 -6.19 11.05 -3.33
C LYS A 162 -5.28 9.98 -3.94
N ILE A 163 -5.28 8.77 -3.36
CA ILE A 163 -4.60 7.59 -3.88
C ILE A 163 -5.61 6.44 -3.95
N TRP A 164 -5.48 5.63 -4.97
CA TRP A 164 -6.31 4.47 -5.24
C TRP A 164 -5.45 3.22 -5.42
N ALA A 165 -6.00 2.07 -5.07
CA ALA A 165 -5.53 0.80 -5.61
C ALA A 165 -6.13 0.64 -7.01
N LEU A 166 -5.29 0.43 -8.01
CA LEU A 166 -5.67 0.50 -9.42
C LEU A 166 -5.90 -0.87 -10.06
N ASN A 167 -5.50 -1.95 -9.41
CA ASN A 167 -5.73 -3.30 -9.88
C ASN A 167 -6.50 -4.11 -8.84
N ARG A 168 -7.43 -4.96 -9.28
CA ARG A 168 -8.18 -5.85 -8.40
C ARG A 168 -7.29 -6.96 -7.85
N ASP A 169 -6.43 -7.51 -8.69
CA ASP A 169 -5.60 -8.64 -8.33
C ASP A 169 -4.25 -8.19 -7.77
N ILE A 170 -3.86 -8.84 -6.69
CA ILE A 170 -2.54 -8.66 -6.08
C ILE A 170 -1.56 -9.53 -6.85
N PHE A 171 -0.46 -8.94 -7.30
CA PHE A 171 0.64 -9.71 -7.85
C PHE A 171 1.74 -9.91 -6.79
N ARG A 172 2.50 -10.99 -6.91
CA ARG A 172 3.40 -11.42 -5.85
C ARG A 172 4.83 -11.68 -6.31
N LYS A 173 5.04 -11.90 -7.60
CA LYS A 173 6.33 -12.33 -8.13
C LYS A 173 7.08 -11.17 -8.73
N PHE A 174 8.32 -11.03 -8.32
CA PHE A 174 9.28 -10.06 -8.83
C PHE A 174 10.55 -10.76 -9.24
N ILE A 175 11.36 -10.11 -10.05
CA ILE A 175 12.69 -10.57 -10.43
C ILE A 175 13.70 -9.76 -9.61
N THR A 176 14.63 -10.45 -8.98
CA THR A 176 15.74 -9.82 -8.26
C THR A 176 16.91 -9.54 -9.21
N PRO A 177 17.88 -8.65 -8.84
CA PRO A 177 19.06 -8.38 -9.66
C PRO A 177 19.89 -9.63 -10.02
N ASP A 178 19.87 -10.66 -9.18
CA ASP A 178 20.51 -11.95 -9.42
C ASP A 178 19.60 -12.95 -10.18
N ASN A 179 18.56 -12.43 -10.81
CA ASN A 179 17.61 -13.16 -11.67
C ASN A 179 16.82 -14.29 -10.96
N LYS A 180 16.60 -14.15 -9.65
CA LYS A 180 15.75 -15.05 -8.86
C LYS A 180 14.34 -14.46 -8.71
N ILE A 181 13.40 -15.30 -8.28
CA ILE A 181 12.04 -14.85 -7.96
C ILE A 181 11.98 -14.46 -6.48
N ALA A 182 11.59 -13.22 -6.22
CA ALA A 182 11.18 -12.75 -4.90
C ALA A 182 9.65 -12.64 -4.82
N GLU A 183 9.09 -12.80 -3.62
CA GLU A 183 7.65 -12.68 -3.41
C GLU A 183 7.33 -11.53 -2.46
N ALA A 184 6.45 -10.64 -2.91
CA ALA A 184 5.87 -9.57 -2.11
C ALA A 184 4.42 -9.30 -2.56
N ASN A 185 3.48 -9.29 -1.61
CA ASN A 185 2.10 -8.91 -1.93
C ASN A 185 2.04 -7.44 -2.33
N SER A 186 1.91 -7.15 -3.61
CA SER A 186 1.98 -5.81 -4.18
C SER A 186 0.82 -5.50 -5.11
N ASN A 187 0.58 -4.23 -5.32
CA ASN A 187 -0.42 -3.73 -6.26
C ASN A 187 0.05 -2.43 -6.91
N PHE A 188 -0.64 -2.02 -7.97
CA PHE A 188 -0.52 -0.70 -8.55
C PHE A 188 -1.36 0.30 -7.76
N PHE A 189 -0.74 1.41 -7.39
CA PHE A 189 -1.38 2.54 -6.71
C PHE A 189 -1.13 3.83 -7.49
N GLY A 190 -2.09 4.74 -7.45
CA GLY A 190 -1.96 6.01 -8.16
C GLY A 190 -3.10 6.98 -7.85
N ASN A 191 -3.04 8.14 -8.47
CA ASN A 191 -4.06 9.19 -8.35
C ASN A 191 -4.94 9.34 -9.61
N ILE A 192 -4.98 8.32 -10.46
CA ILE A 192 -5.94 8.21 -11.55
C ILE A 192 -7.15 7.39 -11.08
N GLU A 193 -8.31 7.60 -11.70
CA GLU A 193 -9.52 6.89 -11.30
C GLU A 193 -9.43 5.40 -11.66
N PRO A 194 -9.69 4.50 -10.70
CA PRO A 194 -9.60 3.07 -10.96
C PRO A 194 -10.76 2.57 -11.83
N LYS A 195 -10.46 1.69 -12.77
CA LYS A 195 -11.44 1.00 -13.63
C LYS A 195 -12.02 -0.28 -13.02
N ILE A 196 -11.82 -0.49 -11.72
CA ILE A 196 -12.29 -1.68 -11.02
C ILE A 196 -13.79 -1.53 -10.74
N PRO A 197 -14.64 -2.47 -11.18
CA PRO A 197 -16.06 -2.45 -10.85
C PRO A 197 -16.25 -2.66 -9.34
N TYR A 198 -17.18 -1.90 -8.77
CA TYR A 198 -17.56 -2.05 -7.38
C TYR A 198 -18.21 -3.41 -7.13
N TYR A 199 -17.87 -4.01 -5.99
CA TYR A 199 -18.49 -5.25 -5.57
C TYR A 199 -19.84 -4.97 -4.89
N LYS A 200 -20.89 -5.67 -5.30
CA LYS A 200 -22.20 -5.60 -4.66
C LYS A 200 -22.25 -6.60 -3.51
N PHE A 201 -22.19 -6.11 -2.28
CA PHE A 201 -22.37 -6.95 -1.09
C PHE A 201 -23.82 -7.37 -0.98
N THR A 202 -24.06 -8.65 -0.65
CA THR A 202 -25.39 -9.26 -0.58
C THR A 202 -25.69 -9.84 0.80
N LYS A 203 -24.70 -9.92 1.70
CA LYS A 203 -24.89 -10.48 3.02
C LYS A 203 -25.63 -9.51 3.93
N THR A 204 -26.73 -9.98 4.55
CA THR A 204 -27.50 -9.23 5.55
C THR A 204 -26.83 -9.37 6.93
N TYR A 205 -26.91 -8.32 7.73
CA TYR A 205 -26.40 -8.34 9.09
C TYR A 205 -27.24 -9.27 9.98
N ASN A 206 -26.56 -10.14 10.72
CA ASN A 206 -27.12 -10.92 11.82
C ASN A 206 -26.10 -10.92 12.96
N ASN A 207 -26.49 -10.47 14.13
CA ASN A 207 -25.61 -10.35 15.30
C ASN A 207 -24.87 -11.65 15.68
N LYS A 208 -25.47 -12.82 15.40
CA LYS A 208 -24.86 -14.12 15.69
C LYS A 208 -23.70 -14.49 14.77
N ASP A 209 -23.63 -13.87 13.59
CA ASP A 209 -22.63 -14.17 12.55
C ASP A 209 -21.34 -13.35 12.72
N TYR A 210 -21.36 -12.32 13.57
CA TYR A 210 -20.26 -11.37 13.67
C TYR A 210 -19.77 -11.19 15.10
N GLN A 211 -18.45 -11.16 15.23
CA GLN A 211 -17.79 -10.80 16.48
C GLN A 211 -17.47 -9.30 16.47
N LYS A 212 -17.55 -8.66 17.61
CA LYS A 212 -17.01 -7.31 17.83
C LYS A 212 -15.62 -7.38 18.42
N TYR A 213 -14.86 -6.33 18.28
CA TYR A 213 -13.64 -6.17 19.06
C TYR A 213 -13.99 -6.07 20.56
N VAL A 214 -13.11 -6.60 21.41
CA VAL A 214 -13.32 -6.58 22.87
C VAL A 214 -13.32 -5.15 23.42
N ASN A 215 -12.51 -4.31 22.82
CA ASN A 215 -12.30 -2.91 23.20
C ASN A 215 -12.89 -1.89 22.23
N SER A 216 -13.91 -2.29 21.46
CA SER A 216 -14.60 -1.38 20.54
C SER A 216 -15.93 -1.98 20.07
N ASP A 217 -16.91 -1.14 19.79
CA ASP A 217 -18.18 -1.54 19.17
C ASP A 217 -18.09 -1.86 17.68
N CYS A 218 -16.91 -1.77 17.12
CA CYS A 218 -16.65 -2.08 15.72
C CYS A 218 -16.80 -3.58 15.44
N LEU A 219 -17.54 -3.95 14.39
CA LEU A 219 -17.59 -5.34 13.93
C LEU A 219 -16.25 -5.79 13.40
N TYR A 220 -15.85 -7.01 13.73
CA TYR A 220 -14.74 -7.69 13.10
C TYR A 220 -15.25 -8.51 11.90
N VAL A 221 -14.97 -8.05 10.69
CA VAL A 221 -15.31 -8.76 9.46
C VAL A 221 -14.07 -9.48 8.94
N ASN A 222 -14.11 -10.81 8.96
CA ASN A 222 -12.94 -11.63 8.62
C ASN A 222 -12.64 -11.64 7.12
N LYS A 223 -13.68 -11.78 6.28
CA LYS A 223 -13.59 -11.88 4.82
C LYS A 223 -14.40 -10.80 4.15
N THR A 224 -13.96 -10.37 2.97
CA THR A 224 -14.61 -9.30 2.21
C THR A 224 -16.03 -9.65 1.80
N GLU A 225 -16.30 -10.90 1.39
CA GLU A 225 -17.62 -11.37 1.05
C GLU A 225 -18.63 -11.35 2.22
N ASN A 226 -18.12 -11.28 3.45
CA ASN A 226 -18.94 -11.20 4.65
C ASN A 226 -19.26 -9.78 5.10
N ILE A 227 -18.93 -8.76 4.31
CA ILE A 227 -19.31 -7.37 4.64
C ILE A 227 -20.83 -7.23 4.52
N PRO A 228 -21.57 -6.96 5.62
CA PRO A 228 -23.01 -6.78 5.54
C PRO A 228 -23.34 -5.44 4.87
N TYR A 229 -24.31 -5.48 3.94
CA TYR A 229 -24.70 -4.28 3.19
C TYR A 229 -25.64 -3.33 3.95
N ASP A 230 -26.21 -3.80 5.05
CA ASP A 230 -27.28 -3.14 5.82
C ASP A 230 -26.87 -2.75 7.26
N TYR A 231 -25.63 -3.00 7.66
CA TYR A 231 -25.16 -2.64 9.00
C TYR A 231 -24.73 -1.18 9.08
N LYS A 232 -25.39 -0.39 9.93
CA LYS A 232 -25.16 1.06 10.06
C LYS A 232 -24.00 1.47 10.98
N GLY A 233 -23.43 0.52 11.72
CA GLY A 233 -22.29 0.78 12.62
C GLY A 233 -20.94 0.70 11.94
N TYR A 234 -19.88 0.75 12.73
CA TYR A 234 -18.51 0.60 12.26
C TYR A 234 -18.14 -0.85 11.98
N MET A 235 -17.47 -1.08 10.87
CA MET A 235 -17.00 -2.40 10.44
C MET A 235 -15.50 -2.36 10.12
N ALA A 236 -14.71 -3.19 10.77
CA ALA A 236 -13.32 -3.40 10.42
C ALA A 236 -13.23 -4.55 9.40
N VAL A 237 -12.97 -4.19 8.16
CA VAL A 237 -12.99 -5.10 7.01
C VAL A 237 -11.57 -5.33 6.47
N PRO A 238 -11.30 -6.42 5.75
CA PRO A 238 -9.99 -6.67 5.16
C PRO A 238 -9.47 -5.49 4.33
N LEU A 239 -8.15 -5.26 4.30
CA LEU A 239 -7.53 -4.20 3.48
C LEU A 239 -7.94 -4.29 2.00
N PHE A 240 -8.14 -5.52 1.51
CA PHE A 240 -8.60 -5.79 0.15
C PHE A 240 -9.96 -5.13 -0.19
N ALA A 241 -10.81 -4.87 0.80
CA ALA A 241 -12.08 -4.19 0.59
C ALA A 241 -11.88 -2.79 -0.04
N LEU A 242 -10.73 -2.14 0.19
CA LEU A 242 -10.43 -0.84 -0.40
C LEU A 242 -10.49 -0.86 -1.93
N TYR A 243 -10.20 -2.00 -2.57
CA TYR A 243 -10.17 -2.15 -4.03
C TYR A 243 -11.56 -2.25 -4.66
N ILE A 244 -12.56 -2.68 -3.90
CA ILE A 244 -13.87 -3.06 -4.42
C ILE A 244 -15.03 -2.33 -3.75
N LEU A 245 -14.77 -1.53 -2.72
CA LEU A 245 -15.79 -0.74 -2.03
C LEU A 245 -16.39 0.32 -2.93
N ASN A 246 -17.72 0.36 -3.01
CA ASN A 246 -18.43 1.48 -3.61
C ASN A 246 -18.32 2.72 -2.70
N LYS A 247 -17.55 3.69 -3.12
CA LYS A 247 -17.28 4.94 -2.38
C LYS A 247 -18.49 5.85 -2.26
N ASN A 248 -19.53 5.60 -3.04
CA ASN A 248 -20.81 6.30 -2.90
C ASN A 248 -21.67 5.67 -1.80
N GLN A 249 -21.43 4.41 -1.45
CA GLN A 249 -22.13 3.68 -0.40
C GLN A 249 -21.41 3.70 0.95
N TYR A 250 -20.08 3.76 0.96
CA TYR A 250 -19.30 3.60 2.18
C TYR A 250 -18.36 4.78 2.42
N ASN A 251 -18.24 5.17 3.69
CA ASN A 251 -17.18 6.04 4.17
C ASN A 251 -16.02 5.20 4.69
N ILE A 252 -14.79 5.57 4.34
CA ILE A 252 -13.58 5.04 4.95
C ILE A 252 -13.27 5.93 6.15
N ILE A 253 -13.27 5.36 7.35
CA ILE A 253 -13.10 6.11 8.59
C ILE A 253 -11.64 6.10 9.03
N ALA A 254 -11.04 4.90 9.07
CA ALA A 254 -9.72 4.67 9.62
C ALA A 254 -9.13 3.34 9.20
N ASN A 255 -7.92 3.04 9.69
CA ASN A 255 -7.44 1.68 9.79
C ASN A 255 -7.17 1.29 11.26
N THR A 256 -7.14 0.00 11.56
CA THR A 256 -6.97 -0.49 12.93
C THR A 256 -5.56 -0.29 13.50
N ASN A 257 -4.61 0.23 12.74
CA ASN A 257 -3.30 0.66 13.20
C ASN A 257 -3.29 2.13 13.65
N CYS A 258 -4.27 2.93 13.20
CA CYS A 258 -4.44 4.30 13.69
C CYS A 258 -4.98 4.24 15.12
N ARG A 259 -4.21 4.75 16.07
CA ARG A 259 -4.65 4.97 17.44
C ARG A 259 -5.65 6.14 17.43
N ASN A 260 -6.56 6.23 18.36
CA ASN A 260 -7.40 7.44 18.64
C ASN A 260 -8.70 7.62 17.83
N ILE A 261 -9.31 6.58 17.27
CA ILE A 261 -10.61 6.74 16.61
C ILE A 261 -11.78 6.39 17.53
N PHE A 262 -11.52 5.52 18.48
CA PHE A 262 -12.48 5.15 19.51
C PHE A 262 -11.83 5.41 20.86
N ASN A 263 -12.63 5.87 21.83
CA ASN A 263 -12.17 6.02 23.21
C ASN A 263 -11.44 4.75 23.63
N GLU A 264 -10.18 4.89 24.08
CA GLU A 264 -9.39 3.77 24.55
C GLU A 264 -10.12 3.12 25.71
N ILE A 265 -10.64 1.93 25.50
CA ILE A 265 -11.08 1.09 26.62
C ILE A 265 -9.79 0.59 27.27
N ILE A 266 -9.51 1.12 28.45
CA ILE A 266 -8.37 0.68 29.26
C ILE A 266 -8.63 -0.77 29.64
N VAL A 267 -7.73 -1.66 29.24
CA VAL A 267 -7.76 -3.06 29.66
C VAL A 267 -7.03 -3.16 30.98
N GLU A 268 -7.79 -3.23 32.06
CA GLU A 268 -7.26 -3.45 33.40
C GLU A 268 -6.71 -4.89 33.54
N GLY A 269 -5.65 -5.03 34.34
CA GLY A 269 -5.00 -6.31 34.60
C GLY A 269 -3.66 -6.48 33.87
N ASN A 270 -2.87 -7.44 34.35
CA ASN A 270 -1.54 -7.74 33.79
C ASN A 270 -1.71 -8.47 32.45
N GLN A 271 -1.08 -7.95 31.40
CA GLN A 271 -1.16 -8.48 30.04
C GLN A 271 0.11 -9.26 29.70
N TYR A 272 -0.07 -10.42 29.10
CA TYR A 272 1.01 -11.30 28.65
C TYR A 272 0.82 -11.76 27.23
N LYS A 273 1.92 -11.77 26.48
CA LYS A 273 2.00 -12.41 25.17
C LYS A 273 2.54 -13.83 25.36
N ILE A 274 1.87 -14.80 24.80
CA ILE A 274 2.31 -16.20 24.77
C ILE A 274 2.83 -16.53 23.38
N SER A 275 4.10 -16.90 23.28
CA SER A 275 4.79 -17.23 22.03
C SER A 275 5.63 -18.47 22.27
N ASN A 276 5.41 -19.55 21.53
CA ASN A 276 6.18 -20.80 21.68
C ASN A 276 6.31 -21.23 23.16
N SER A 277 5.20 -21.16 23.90
CA SER A 277 5.13 -21.46 25.34
C SER A 277 5.87 -20.47 26.28
N ILE A 278 6.42 -19.40 25.73
CA ILE A 278 7.07 -18.35 26.53
C ILE A 278 6.04 -17.27 26.86
N LYS A 279 5.93 -16.93 28.14
CA LYS A 279 5.05 -15.87 28.67
C LYS A 279 5.87 -14.59 28.85
N THR A 280 5.55 -13.54 28.08
CA THR A 280 6.23 -12.25 28.10
C THR A 280 5.27 -11.13 28.48
N PRO A 281 5.58 -10.28 29.49
CA PRO A 281 4.76 -9.12 29.83
C PRO A 281 4.60 -8.16 28.63
N THR A 282 3.41 -7.59 28.46
CA THR A 282 3.11 -6.69 27.35
C THR A 282 2.03 -5.67 27.72
N LYS A 283 2.00 -4.55 27.01
CA LYS A 283 0.88 -3.59 27.00
C LYS A 283 0.18 -3.57 25.65
N ALA A 284 0.37 -4.62 24.83
CA ALA A 284 -0.07 -4.63 23.45
C ALA A 284 -1.58 -4.58 23.29
N LEU A 285 -2.34 -5.27 24.14
CA LEU A 285 -3.80 -5.29 24.09
C LEU A 285 -4.44 -3.94 24.39
N SER A 286 -3.89 -3.17 25.35
CA SER A 286 -4.38 -1.82 25.66
C SER A 286 -4.12 -0.79 24.56
N LYS A 287 -3.26 -1.12 23.60
CA LYS A 287 -2.85 -0.23 22.50
C LYS A 287 -3.36 -0.65 21.12
N ARG A 288 -4.09 -1.75 21.02
CA ARG A 288 -4.50 -2.36 19.75
C ARG A 288 -5.95 -2.86 19.84
N TYR A 289 -6.59 -2.91 18.70
CA TYR A 289 -7.87 -3.64 18.57
C TYR A 289 -7.61 -5.13 18.67
N PHE A 290 -8.32 -5.81 19.54
CA PHE A 290 -8.16 -7.25 19.75
C PHE A 290 -9.51 -7.96 19.85
N ILE A 291 -9.51 -9.25 19.50
CA ILE A 291 -10.67 -10.12 19.56
C ILE A 291 -10.41 -11.31 20.48
N GLU A 292 -11.49 -11.83 21.07
CA GLU A 292 -11.46 -13.08 21.82
C GLU A 292 -11.40 -14.26 20.85
N LEU A 293 -10.55 -15.24 21.16
CA LEU A 293 -10.50 -16.49 20.39
C LEU A 293 -11.59 -17.45 20.86
N PRO A 294 -12.37 -18.06 19.96
CA PRO A 294 -13.28 -19.14 20.31
C PRO A 294 -12.52 -20.30 21.00
N GLU A 295 -13.12 -20.89 22.03
CA GLU A 295 -12.51 -21.95 22.85
C GLU A 295 -11.97 -23.12 22.02
N ASN A 296 -12.65 -23.49 20.94
CA ASN A 296 -12.33 -24.63 20.09
C ASN A 296 -11.36 -24.31 18.94
N GLN A 297 -10.85 -23.08 18.85
CA GLN A 297 -9.95 -22.71 17.77
C GLN A 297 -8.50 -23.09 18.09
N LYS A 298 -7.90 -23.96 17.25
CA LYS A 298 -6.46 -24.27 17.32
C LYS A 298 -5.64 -23.01 17.10
N ILE A 299 -4.83 -22.66 18.10
CA ILE A 299 -3.98 -21.47 18.06
C ILE A 299 -2.71 -21.83 17.28
N LYS A 300 -2.57 -21.27 16.07
CA LYS A 300 -1.36 -21.41 15.22
C LYS A 300 -0.35 -20.25 15.38
N SER A 301 -0.75 -19.20 16.09
CA SER A 301 0.03 -17.97 16.24
C SER A 301 0.12 -17.55 17.70
N ASN A 302 0.86 -16.50 17.97
CA ASN A 302 0.91 -15.87 19.29
C ASN A 302 -0.49 -15.46 19.75
N TYR A 303 -0.78 -15.66 21.02
CA TYR A 303 -1.99 -15.17 21.65
C TYR A 303 -1.66 -14.38 22.92
N TYR A 304 -2.65 -13.73 23.49
CA TYR A 304 -2.50 -12.89 24.67
C TYR A 304 -3.47 -13.37 25.75
N ILE A 305 -3.07 -13.22 27.00
CA ILE A 305 -3.92 -13.42 28.19
C ILE A 305 -3.88 -12.18 29.06
N ILE A 306 -4.95 -11.98 29.83
CA ILE A 306 -5.07 -10.92 30.83
C ILE A 306 -5.28 -11.58 32.17
N GLU A 307 -4.36 -11.35 33.10
CA GLU A 307 -4.46 -11.86 34.47
C GLU A 307 -4.98 -10.75 35.41
N ASN A 308 -5.50 -11.15 36.55
CA ASN A 308 -6.06 -10.26 37.58
C ASN A 308 -7.25 -9.41 37.07
N ASN A 309 -8.07 -10.02 36.21
CA ASN A 309 -9.30 -9.41 35.72
C ASN A 309 -10.35 -10.51 35.50
N ASP A 310 -11.40 -10.52 36.31
CA ASP A 310 -12.44 -11.56 36.29
C ASP A 310 -13.19 -11.62 34.94
N LYS A 311 -13.37 -10.48 34.27
CA LYS A 311 -14.03 -10.42 32.97
C LYS A 311 -13.26 -11.19 31.87
N PHE A 312 -11.94 -11.30 32.02
CA PHE A 312 -11.05 -11.87 31.01
C PHE A 312 -10.36 -13.15 31.47
N LYS A 313 -10.72 -13.64 32.64
CA LYS A 313 -10.19 -14.87 33.21
C LYS A 313 -10.37 -16.03 32.22
N ASP A 314 -9.30 -16.82 32.07
CA ASP A 314 -9.26 -18.00 31.18
C ASP A 314 -9.50 -17.75 29.68
N LYS A 315 -9.65 -16.49 29.28
CA LYS A 315 -9.84 -16.11 27.88
C LYS A 315 -8.54 -15.87 27.16
N LYS A 316 -8.52 -16.20 25.86
CA LYS A 316 -7.39 -15.98 24.96
C LYS A 316 -7.75 -14.96 23.91
N PHE A 317 -6.81 -14.08 23.60
CA PHE A 317 -7.03 -12.98 22.68
C PHE A 317 -6.00 -12.98 21.55
N ILE A 318 -6.36 -12.45 20.41
CA ILE A 318 -5.41 -12.14 19.33
C ILE A 318 -5.59 -10.69 18.89
N ILE A 319 -4.49 -10.12 18.38
CA ILE A 319 -4.51 -8.87 17.62
C ILE A 319 -4.59 -9.27 16.15
N PRO A 320 -5.72 -9.03 15.46
CA PRO A 320 -5.86 -9.37 14.06
C PRO A 320 -4.91 -8.57 13.17
N PHE A 321 -4.71 -9.04 11.93
CA PHE A 321 -4.06 -8.21 10.91
C PHE A 321 -4.81 -6.88 10.72
N ALA A 322 -4.07 -5.86 10.29
CA ALA A 322 -4.63 -4.54 10.02
C ALA A 322 -5.84 -4.62 9.08
N LYS A 323 -6.86 -3.83 9.41
CA LYS A 323 -8.10 -3.70 8.65
C LYS A 323 -8.43 -2.23 8.41
N ILE A 324 -9.22 -1.93 7.40
CA ILE A 324 -9.84 -0.62 7.26
C ILE A 324 -11.17 -0.59 8.02
N ILE A 325 -11.48 0.53 8.63
CA ILE A 325 -12.76 0.77 9.30
C ILE A 325 -13.65 1.56 8.37
N ILE A 326 -14.83 1.03 8.10
CA ILE A 326 -15.82 1.62 7.22
C ILE A 326 -17.17 1.77 7.92
N THR A 327 -18.04 2.62 7.37
CA THR A 327 -19.45 2.71 7.72
C THR A 327 -20.27 2.98 6.45
N LEU A 328 -21.55 2.60 6.47
CA LEU A 328 -22.48 3.01 5.42
C LEU A 328 -22.66 4.54 5.43
N LYS A 329 -22.85 5.11 4.26
CA LYS A 329 -23.34 6.49 4.12
C LYS A 329 -24.84 6.52 4.37
N HIS A 330 -25.27 7.56 5.02
CA HIS A 330 -26.69 7.87 5.26
C HIS A 330 -27.30 8.52 4.05
#